data_8c584ec14b68f93ae4530ea6df64a60a
#
_entry.id   8c584ec14b68f93ae4530ea6df64a60a
#
_cell.length_a   1.000
_cell.length_b   1.000
_cell.length_c   1.000
_cell.angle_alpha   90.00
_cell.angle_beta   90.00
_cell.angle_gamma   90.00
#
_symmetry.space_group_name_H-M   'P 1'
#
loop_
_entity.id
_entity.type
_entity.pdbx_description
1 polymer ?
#
loop_
_entity_poly.entity_id
_entity_poly.type
_entity_poly.pdbx_seq_one_letter_code
_entity_poly.pdbx_strand_id
1 'polypeptide(L)'
;MKITYLYNSGFLVELEHHLLLFDYYLGNIPKLNKSKPLYVFVSHNHYDHYNPEIYHIDHPNITYIIDQGINNKGIKVAPNKSYQIDDLKIQTLLSTDLGVAFVVNVEDKYLYHGGDLHWWHWIGEPDEDNKYQENTFKQEINKIKNIHFDLLMTALDPRLEETIWWGMDYILKNV
;
A
#
# COMPACT_ATOMS: atom_id res chain seq x y z
N MET A 1 0.93 11.03 14.71
CA MET A 1 1.39 10.07 13.69
C MET A 1 2.87 10.26 13.44
N LYS A 2 3.65 9.16 13.44
CA LYS A 2 5.07 9.14 13.07
C LYS A 2 5.24 8.18 11.90
N ILE A 3 5.93 8.60 10.85
CA ILE A 3 6.16 7.82 9.64
C ILE A 3 7.65 7.54 9.51
N THR A 4 8.00 6.27 9.28
CA THR A 4 9.37 5.85 8.99
C THR A 4 9.38 5.17 7.63
N TYR A 5 10.06 5.79 6.67
CA TYR A 5 10.38 5.15 5.39
C TYR A 5 11.48 4.12 5.60
N LEU A 6 11.26 2.90 5.16
CA LEU A 6 12.20 1.81 5.32
C LEU A 6 13.03 1.60 4.05
N TYR A 7 12.39 1.15 2.99
CA TYR A 7 13.00 0.96 1.68
C TYR A 7 11.90 0.69 0.63
N ASN A 8 12.07 1.13 -0.64
CA ASN A 8 11.11 0.94 -1.73
C ASN A 8 9.70 1.37 -1.31
N SER A 9 8.72 0.48 -1.30
CA SER A 9 7.36 0.72 -0.84
C SER A 9 7.14 0.44 0.65
N GLY A 10 8.23 0.22 1.41
CA GLY A 10 8.19 -0.14 2.82
C GLY A 10 8.01 1.07 3.75
N PHE A 11 6.93 1.11 4.52
CA PHE A 11 6.66 2.16 5.50
C PHE A 11 6.20 1.57 6.83
N LEU A 12 6.74 2.12 7.93
CA LEU A 12 6.17 1.93 9.27
C LEU A 12 5.46 3.21 9.70
N VAL A 13 4.17 3.10 9.96
CA VAL A 13 3.35 4.20 10.48
C VAL A 13 2.99 3.89 11.93
N GLU A 14 3.43 4.74 12.85
CA GLU A 14 3.08 4.68 14.25
C GLU A 14 2.01 5.72 14.56
N LEU A 15 0.83 5.25 14.98
CA LEU A 15 -0.28 6.03 15.48
C LEU A 15 -0.28 6.06 17.00
N GLU A 16 -1.32 6.61 17.61
CA GLU A 16 -1.41 6.69 19.07
C GLU A 16 -1.52 5.30 19.70
N HIS A 17 -2.34 4.43 19.11
CA HIS A 17 -2.63 3.09 19.66
C HIS A 17 -2.23 1.94 18.72
N HIS A 18 -1.81 2.20 17.48
CA HIS A 18 -1.52 1.19 16.45
C HIS A 18 -0.15 1.37 15.81
N LEU A 19 0.39 0.24 15.34
CA LEU A 19 1.54 0.17 14.43
C LEU A 19 1.08 -0.46 13.12
N LEU A 20 1.38 0.19 12.00
CA LEU A 20 1.04 -0.27 10.66
C LEU A 20 2.34 -0.39 9.85
N LEU A 21 2.68 -1.60 9.42
CA LEU A 21 3.85 -1.88 8.60
C LEU A 21 3.39 -2.27 7.20
N PHE A 22 3.75 -1.50 6.20
CA PHE A 22 3.38 -1.74 4.80
C PHE A 22 4.59 -2.23 4.00
N ASP A 23 4.38 -3.23 3.15
CA ASP A 23 5.29 -3.76 2.14
C ASP A 23 6.77 -3.82 2.58
N TYR A 24 7.01 -4.46 3.70
CA TYR A 24 8.37 -4.61 4.20
C TYR A 24 9.18 -5.57 3.32
N TYR A 25 10.20 -5.03 2.69
CA TYR A 25 11.18 -5.78 1.94
C TYR A 25 12.57 -5.71 2.60
N LEU A 26 13.04 -4.51 2.87
CA LEU A 26 14.38 -4.23 3.36
C LEU A 26 14.38 -3.02 4.32
N GLY A 27 15.50 -2.78 4.98
CA GLY A 27 15.70 -1.68 5.92
C GLY A 27 15.55 -2.10 7.37
N ASN A 28 15.98 -1.23 8.26
CA ASN A 28 15.93 -1.48 9.70
C ASN A 28 14.58 -1.05 10.26
N ILE A 29 13.77 -1.99 10.71
CA ILE A 29 12.57 -1.68 11.49
C ILE A 29 13.03 -1.10 12.83
N PRO A 30 12.64 0.14 13.19
CA PRO A 30 13.00 0.70 14.47
C PRO A 30 12.36 -0.10 15.63
N LYS A 31 12.83 0.16 16.85
CA LYS A 31 12.26 -0.50 18.04
C LYS A 31 10.75 -0.23 18.10
N LEU A 32 9.97 -1.30 18.01
CA LEU A 32 8.52 -1.26 18.08
C LEU A 32 8.02 -1.08 19.51
N ASN A 33 6.96 -0.31 19.69
CA ASN A 33 6.24 -0.24 20.96
C ASN A 33 5.36 -1.48 21.12
N LYS A 34 5.82 -2.45 21.89
CA LYS A 34 5.14 -3.74 22.09
C LYS A 34 3.79 -3.66 22.84
N SER A 35 3.40 -2.49 23.36
CA SER A 35 2.07 -2.29 23.94
C SER A 35 0.97 -1.98 22.90
N LYS A 36 1.36 -1.63 21.65
CA LYS A 36 0.44 -1.37 20.56
C LYS A 36 0.34 -2.60 19.66
N PRO A 37 -0.84 -2.98 19.14
CA PRO A 37 -0.93 -4.03 18.12
C PRO A 37 -0.18 -3.61 16.85
N LEU A 38 0.45 -4.58 16.18
CA LEU A 38 1.13 -4.42 14.90
C LEU A 38 0.30 -5.07 13.79
N TYR A 39 -0.05 -4.29 12.78
CA TYR A 39 -0.70 -4.76 11.56
C TYR A 39 0.30 -4.70 10.41
N VAL A 40 0.53 -5.84 9.76
CA VAL A 40 1.48 -5.98 8.66
C VAL A 40 0.69 -6.16 7.37
N PHE A 41 0.82 -5.20 6.47
CA PHE A 41 0.16 -5.18 5.16
C PHE A 41 1.15 -5.57 4.07
N VAL A 42 0.73 -6.47 3.17
CA VAL A 42 1.52 -6.84 2.00
C VAL A 42 0.62 -6.77 0.77
N SER A 43 0.96 -5.86 -0.14
CA SER A 43 0.17 -5.57 -1.33
C SER A 43 0.21 -6.69 -2.37
N HIS A 44 1.36 -7.36 -2.55
CA HIS A 44 1.56 -8.48 -3.47
C HIS A 44 2.88 -9.21 -3.17
N ASN A 45 3.20 -10.25 -3.95
CA ASN A 45 4.30 -11.16 -3.67
C ASN A 45 5.60 -10.88 -4.45
N HIS A 46 5.77 -9.70 -5.07
CA HIS A 46 7.05 -9.32 -5.63
C HIS A 46 8.10 -9.14 -4.53
N TYR A 47 9.35 -9.48 -4.83
CA TYR A 47 10.44 -9.54 -3.84
C TYR A 47 10.73 -8.18 -3.18
N ASP A 48 10.43 -7.08 -3.84
CA ASP A 48 10.65 -5.71 -3.37
C ASP A 48 9.47 -5.13 -2.57
N HIS A 49 8.39 -5.91 -2.39
CA HIS A 49 7.22 -5.59 -1.55
C HIS A 49 7.00 -6.60 -0.43
N TYR A 50 7.58 -7.79 -0.54
CA TYR A 50 7.34 -8.87 0.40
C TYR A 50 8.61 -9.58 0.82
N ASN A 51 8.91 -9.53 2.12
CA ASN A 51 9.97 -10.31 2.73
C ASN A 51 9.37 -11.25 3.79
N PRO A 52 9.54 -12.58 3.68
CA PRO A 52 9.06 -13.53 4.68
C PRO A 52 9.59 -13.31 6.11
N GLU A 53 10.67 -12.52 6.28
CA GLU A 53 11.17 -12.12 7.61
C GLU A 53 10.15 -11.34 8.44
N ILE A 54 9.06 -10.83 7.84
CA ILE A 54 7.93 -10.26 8.59
C ILE A 54 7.37 -11.24 9.63
N TYR A 55 7.45 -12.54 9.39
CA TYR A 55 6.96 -13.58 10.31
C TYR A 55 7.90 -13.86 11.49
N HIS A 56 9.11 -13.29 11.48
CA HIS A 56 10.10 -13.37 12.55
C HIS A 56 10.20 -12.08 13.37
N ILE A 57 9.35 -11.08 13.09
CA ILE A 57 9.30 -9.85 13.87
C ILE A 57 8.96 -10.18 15.33
N ASP A 58 9.84 -9.77 16.26
CA ASP A 58 9.64 -9.97 17.71
C ASP A 58 8.60 -8.98 18.26
N HIS A 59 7.32 -9.36 18.15
CA HIS A 59 6.21 -8.57 18.66
C HIS A 59 5.07 -9.48 19.18
N PRO A 60 4.47 -9.21 20.36
CA PRO A 60 3.52 -10.11 20.98
C PRO A 60 2.15 -10.17 20.29
N ASN A 61 1.77 -9.12 19.55
CA ASN A 61 0.46 -9.00 18.91
C ASN A 61 0.63 -8.52 17.48
N ILE A 62 0.65 -9.46 16.51
CA ILE A 62 0.79 -9.17 15.08
C ILE A 62 -0.40 -9.77 14.32
N THR A 63 -1.01 -8.93 13.49
CA THR A 63 -2.00 -9.34 12.49
C THR A 63 -1.44 -9.12 11.09
N TYR A 64 -1.39 -10.16 10.27
CA TYR A 64 -0.94 -10.08 8.87
C TYR A 64 -2.15 -9.95 7.95
N ILE A 65 -2.13 -8.94 7.07
CA ILE A 65 -3.15 -8.63 6.07
C ILE A 65 -2.44 -8.62 4.72
N ILE A 66 -2.63 -9.68 3.96
CA ILE A 66 -1.81 -9.97 2.79
C ILE A 66 -2.66 -10.26 1.57
N ASP A 67 -2.18 -9.86 0.40
CA ASP A 67 -2.85 -10.20 -0.86
C ASP A 67 -3.14 -11.70 -0.98
N GLN A 68 -4.27 -12.04 -1.56
CA GLN A 68 -4.72 -13.44 -1.72
C GLN A 68 -3.74 -14.31 -2.52
N GLY A 69 -2.92 -13.72 -3.40
CA GLY A 69 -1.90 -14.41 -4.19
C GLY A 69 -0.68 -14.87 -3.38
N ILE A 70 -0.51 -14.37 -2.15
CA ILE A 70 0.60 -14.76 -1.28
C ILE A 70 0.28 -16.07 -0.58
N ASN A 71 1.04 -17.13 -0.84
CA ASN A 71 0.85 -18.43 -0.19
C ASN A 71 1.58 -18.49 1.17
N ASN A 72 1.06 -17.77 2.17
CA ASN A 72 1.57 -17.79 3.54
C ASN A 72 0.44 -17.49 4.53
N LYS A 73 0.71 -17.53 5.86
CA LYS A 73 -0.27 -17.23 6.91
C LYS A 73 -0.66 -15.75 6.89
N GLY A 74 -1.92 -15.45 7.18
CA GLY A 74 -2.47 -14.11 7.25
C GLY A 74 -3.91 -14.04 6.74
N ILE A 75 -4.56 -12.93 7.02
CA ILE A 75 -5.89 -12.61 6.48
C ILE A 75 -5.71 -12.27 5.00
N LYS A 76 -6.34 -13.05 4.14
CA LYS A 76 -6.26 -12.86 2.69
C LYS A 76 -7.21 -11.75 2.25
N VAL A 77 -6.68 -10.81 1.48
CA VAL A 77 -7.48 -9.74 0.88
C VAL A 77 -7.44 -9.82 -0.65
N ALA A 78 -8.56 -9.50 -1.26
CA ALA A 78 -8.73 -9.47 -2.72
C ALA A 78 -8.99 -8.03 -3.18
N PRO A 79 -8.74 -7.69 -4.45
CA PRO A 79 -9.05 -6.37 -5.00
C PRO A 79 -10.53 -6.00 -4.87
N ASN A 80 -10.79 -4.69 -4.68
CA ASN A 80 -12.15 -4.12 -4.68
C ASN A 80 -13.09 -4.73 -3.62
N LYS A 81 -12.56 -4.94 -2.41
CA LYS A 81 -13.30 -5.44 -1.25
C LYS A 81 -13.15 -4.50 -0.06
N SER A 82 -14.05 -4.66 0.90
CA SER A 82 -13.98 -4.00 2.19
C SER A 82 -13.90 -5.04 3.30
N TYR A 83 -13.09 -4.74 4.31
CA TYR A 83 -12.84 -5.61 5.45
C TYR A 83 -12.93 -4.81 6.74
N GLN A 84 -13.41 -5.45 7.79
CA GLN A 84 -13.30 -4.98 9.18
C GLN A 84 -12.38 -5.96 9.91
N ILE A 85 -11.24 -5.49 10.37
CA ILE A 85 -10.26 -6.29 11.12
C ILE A 85 -9.98 -5.55 12.42
N ASP A 86 -10.45 -6.07 13.52
CA ASP A 86 -10.51 -5.38 14.80
C ASP A 86 -11.20 -4.00 14.62
N ASP A 87 -10.53 -2.92 14.94
CA ASP A 87 -11.02 -1.54 14.73
C ASP A 87 -10.56 -0.89 13.43
N LEU A 88 -9.78 -1.59 12.59
CA LEU A 88 -9.39 -1.12 11.27
C LEU A 88 -10.50 -1.37 10.24
N LYS A 89 -10.89 -0.32 9.51
CA LYS A 89 -11.69 -0.43 8.29
C LYS A 89 -10.74 -0.37 7.10
N ILE A 90 -10.76 -1.39 6.26
CA ILE A 90 -9.86 -1.52 5.14
C ILE A 90 -10.68 -1.65 3.86
N GLN A 91 -10.37 -0.81 2.88
CA GLN A 91 -10.82 -0.96 1.51
C GLN A 91 -9.60 -1.28 0.64
N THR A 92 -9.74 -2.23 -0.28
CA THR A 92 -8.70 -2.56 -1.26
C THR A 92 -9.09 -2.06 -2.64
N LEU A 93 -8.10 -1.63 -3.40
CA LEU A 93 -8.23 -1.30 -4.82
C LEU A 93 -7.45 -2.33 -5.65
N LEU A 94 -7.78 -2.43 -6.94
CA LEU A 94 -7.03 -3.26 -7.87
C LEU A 94 -5.72 -2.56 -8.25
N SER A 95 -4.59 -3.24 -8.09
CA SER A 95 -3.31 -2.75 -8.60
C SER A 95 -3.29 -2.77 -10.14
N THR A 96 -2.54 -1.86 -10.73
CA THR A 96 -2.27 -1.83 -12.18
C THR A 96 -1.12 -2.74 -12.59
N ASP A 97 -0.43 -3.33 -11.62
CA ASP A 97 0.51 -4.44 -11.82
C ASP A 97 -0.05 -5.71 -11.16
N LEU A 98 0.27 -5.96 -9.89
CA LEU A 98 -0.16 -7.16 -9.18
C LEU A 98 -0.75 -6.80 -7.81
N GLY A 99 -1.71 -7.61 -7.34
CA GLY A 99 -2.28 -7.53 -5.99
C GLY A 99 -3.20 -6.35 -5.76
N VAL A 100 -3.00 -5.65 -4.64
CA VAL A 100 -3.91 -4.64 -4.13
C VAL A 100 -3.22 -3.35 -3.67
N ALA A 101 -3.93 -2.23 -3.75
CA ALA A 101 -3.64 -1.06 -2.92
C ALA A 101 -4.56 -1.06 -1.70
N PHE A 102 -4.11 -0.42 -0.62
CA PHE A 102 -4.83 -0.33 0.65
C PHE A 102 -5.31 1.09 0.94
N VAL A 103 -6.56 1.19 1.36
CA VAL A 103 -7.11 2.34 2.07
C VAL A 103 -7.45 1.88 3.47
N VAL A 104 -6.80 2.44 4.47
CA VAL A 104 -6.97 2.05 5.88
C VAL A 104 -7.54 3.23 6.66
N ASN A 105 -8.66 3.00 7.35
CA ASN A 105 -9.21 3.95 8.33
C ASN A 105 -9.05 3.36 9.73
N VAL A 106 -8.34 4.07 10.57
CA VAL A 106 -8.08 3.74 11.98
C VAL A 106 -7.76 5.01 12.77
N GLU A 107 -8.19 5.13 14.01
CA GLU A 107 -8.00 6.32 14.85
C GLU A 107 -8.46 7.62 14.16
N ASP A 108 -9.60 7.57 13.46
CA ASP A 108 -10.17 8.67 12.66
C ASP A 108 -9.21 9.21 11.57
N LYS A 109 -8.22 8.41 11.18
CA LYS A 109 -7.27 8.73 10.12
C LYS A 109 -7.45 7.85 8.91
N TYR A 110 -7.35 8.45 7.72
CA TYR A 110 -7.31 7.74 6.47
C TYR A 110 -5.89 7.68 5.91
N LEU A 111 -5.40 6.47 5.67
CA LEU A 111 -4.10 6.21 5.08
C LEU A 111 -4.27 5.45 3.76
N TYR A 112 -3.55 5.89 2.76
CA TYR A 112 -3.46 5.20 1.46
C TYR A 112 -2.06 4.62 1.28
N HIS A 113 -2.00 3.36 0.87
CA HIS A 113 -0.77 2.71 0.42
C HIS A 113 -1.02 2.08 -0.96
N GLY A 114 -0.39 2.64 -1.98
CA GLY A 114 -0.62 2.26 -3.37
C GLY A 114 -0.07 0.89 -3.73
N GLY A 115 0.96 0.38 -3.02
CA GLY A 115 1.76 -0.71 -3.58
C GLY A 115 2.19 -0.31 -4.99
N ASP A 116 1.86 -1.15 -5.97
CA ASP A 116 2.12 -0.88 -7.39
C ASP A 116 0.88 -0.38 -8.16
N LEU A 117 -0.15 0.11 -7.47
CA LEU A 117 -1.21 0.87 -8.12
C LEU A 117 -0.67 2.24 -8.53
N HIS A 118 -0.25 2.34 -9.76
CA HIS A 118 0.32 3.57 -10.34
C HIS A 118 -0.11 3.73 -11.80
N TRP A 119 0.03 4.95 -12.34
CA TRP A 119 -0.11 5.21 -13.78
C TRP A 119 1.21 4.90 -14.49
N TRP A 120 1.42 3.62 -14.79
CA TRP A 120 2.60 3.15 -15.48
C TRP A 120 2.54 3.52 -16.97
N HIS A 121 3.10 4.67 -17.32
CA HIS A 121 3.23 5.11 -18.69
C HIS A 121 4.68 4.96 -19.15
N TRP A 122 4.96 3.90 -19.86
CA TRP A 122 6.31 3.59 -20.33
C TRP A 122 6.54 4.16 -21.71
N ILE A 123 7.60 4.98 -21.86
CA ILE A 123 8.00 5.53 -23.15
C ILE A 123 8.52 4.39 -24.02
N GLY A 124 7.94 4.26 -25.24
CA GLY A 124 8.31 3.21 -26.21
C GLY A 124 7.47 1.94 -26.13
N GLU A 125 6.60 1.79 -25.11
CA GLU A 125 5.61 0.73 -25.11
C GLU A 125 4.39 1.09 -25.99
N PRO A 126 3.60 0.09 -26.45
CA PRO A 126 2.42 0.33 -27.28
C PRO A 126 1.42 1.30 -26.62
N ASP A 127 0.84 2.19 -27.42
CA ASP A 127 -0.16 3.16 -26.94
C ASP A 127 -1.36 2.49 -26.28
N GLU A 128 -1.76 1.29 -26.72
CA GLU A 128 -2.88 0.55 -26.12
C GLU A 128 -2.56 0.07 -24.71
N ASP A 129 -1.33 -0.36 -24.44
CA ASP A 129 -0.88 -0.80 -23.12
C ASP A 129 -0.82 0.39 -22.15
N ASN A 130 -0.21 1.50 -22.58
CA ASN A 130 -0.15 2.73 -21.82
C ASN A 130 -1.55 3.28 -21.51
N LYS A 131 -2.49 3.19 -22.47
CA LYS A 131 -3.87 3.60 -22.28
C LYS A 131 -4.65 2.69 -21.35
N TYR A 132 -4.36 1.39 -21.35
CA TYR A 132 -4.93 0.45 -20.39
C TYR A 132 -4.48 0.80 -18.98
N GLN A 133 -3.19 1.05 -18.77
CA GLN A 133 -2.61 1.47 -17.49
C GLN A 133 -3.25 2.77 -16.98
N GLU A 134 -3.35 3.78 -17.84
CA GLU A 134 -4.00 5.05 -17.53
C GLU A 134 -5.45 4.86 -17.05
N ASN A 135 -6.24 4.16 -17.86
CA ASN A 135 -7.67 3.98 -17.60
C ASN A 135 -7.92 3.20 -16.30
N THR A 136 -7.18 2.11 -16.10
CA THR A 136 -7.28 1.28 -14.90
C THR A 136 -6.90 2.07 -13.66
N PHE A 137 -5.76 2.76 -13.69
CA PHE A 137 -5.31 3.62 -12.60
C PHE A 137 -6.36 4.69 -12.23
N LYS A 138 -6.82 5.45 -13.22
CA LYS A 138 -7.81 6.51 -13.00
C LYS A 138 -9.13 5.97 -12.47
N GLN A 139 -9.58 4.82 -12.97
CA GLN A 139 -10.78 4.15 -12.48
C GLN A 139 -10.67 3.78 -11.01
N GLU A 140 -9.53 3.22 -10.59
CA GLU A 140 -9.32 2.83 -9.20
C GLU A 140 -9.21 4.04 -8.26
N ILE A 141 -8.43 5.06 -8.63
CA ILE A 141 -8.30 6.28 -7.83
C ILE A 141 -9.62 7.04 -7.70
N ASN A 142 -10.45 7.05 -8.75
CA ASN A 142 -11.77 7.69 -8.69
C ASN A 142 -12.73 7.06 -7.64
N LYS A 143 -12.49 5.82 -7.21
CA LYS A 143 -13.29 5.17 -6.15
C LYS A 143 -13.07 5.80 -4.78
N ILE A 144 -11.95 6.48 -4.58
CA ILE A 144 -11.52 7.07 -3.31
C ILE A 144 -11.50 8.60 -3.32
N LYS A 145 -11.94 9.26 -4.40
CA LYS A 145 -11.86 10.72 -4.60
C LYS A 145 -12.57 11.58 -3.55
N ASN A 146 -13.50 10.98 -2.79
CA ASN A 146 -14.26 11.70 -1.75
C ASN A 146 -13.68 11.46 -0.34
N ILE A 147 -12.54 10.77 -0.23
CA ILE A 147 -11.87 10.51 1.03
C ILE A 147 -10.81 11.58 1.24
N HIS A 148 -10.82 12.21 2.40
CA HIS A 148 -9.72 13.08 2.81
C HIS A 148 -8.65 12.25 3.52
N PHE A 149 -7.46 12.17 2.96
CA PHE A 149 -6.37 11.36 3.49
C PHE A 149 -5.43 12.16 4.39
N ASP A 150 -5.05 11.56 5.52
CA ASP A 150 -3.98 12.07 6.40
C ASP A 150 -2.59 11.67 5.90
N LEU A 151 -2.51 10.59 5.12
CA LEU A 151 -1.25 10.08 4.55
C LEU A 151 -1.50 9.37 3.21
N LEU A 152 -0.73 9.76 2.20
CA LEU A 152 -0.67 9.11 0.89
C LEU A 152 0.75 8.54 0.69
N MET A 153 0.85 7.23 0.50
CA MET A 153 2.07 6.51 0.14
C MET A 153 1.89 5.96 -1.27
N THR A 154 2.52 6.58 -2.26
CA THR A 154 2.36 6.23 -3.68
C THR A 154 3.71 5.98 -4.33
N ALA A 155 3.72 5.17 -5.39
CA ALA A 155 4.91 4.90 -6.16
C ALA A 155 5.42 6.18 -6.87
N LEU A 156 6.73 6.31 -6.95
CA LEU A 156 7.44 7.32 -7.73
C LEU A 156 8.68 6.66 -8.33
N ASP A 157 8.55 6.12 -9.54
CA ASP A 157 9.59 5.33 -10.18
C ASP A 157 10.39 6.16 -11.19
N PRO A 158 11.70 6.39 -10.95
CA PRO A 158 12.55 7.15 -11.86
C PRO A 158 12.65 6.56 -13.27
N ARG A 159 12.36 5.26 -13.44
CA ARG A 159 12.37 4.60 -14.76
C ARG A 159 11.29 5.13 -15.71
N LEU A 160 10.26 5.79 -15.16
CA LEU A 160 9.20 6.45 -15.94
C LEU A 160 9.65 7.77 -16.59
N GLU A 161 10.86 8.22 -16.30
CA GLU A 161 11.46 9.42 -16.90
C GLU A 161 10.53 10.65 -16.78
N GLU A 162 10.13 11.27 -17.88
CA GLU A 162 9.29 12.48 -17.89
C GLU A 162 7.85 12.23 -17.41
N THR A 163 7.39 10.97 -17.39
CA THR A 163 6.03 10.61 -16.95
C THR A 163 5.95 10.28 -15.45
N ILE A 164 7.08 10.29 -14.74
CA ILE A 164 7.22 9.93 -13.32
C ILE A 164 6.16 10.57 -12.40
N TRP A 165 5.75 11.80 -12.70
CA TRP A 165 4.83 12.57 -11.86
C TRP A 165 3.34 12.33 -12.15
N TRP A 166 3.00 11.70 -13.29
CA TRP A 166 1.62 11.65 -13.76
C TRP A 166 0.65 10.99 -12.79
N GLY A 167 1.05 9.87 -12.19
CA GLY A 167 0.23 9.17 -11.21
C GLY A 167 0.03 9.98 -9.94
N MET A 168 1.11 10.52 -9.37
CA MET A 168 1.05 11.34 -8.15
C MET A 168 0.25 12.63 -8.38
N ASP A 169 0.49 13.33 -9.50
CA ASP A 169 -0.28 14.53 -9.87
C ASP A 169 -1.77 14.26 -10.00
N TYR A 170 -2.14 13.10 -10.57
CA TYR A 170 -3.53 12.72 -10.68
C TYR A 170 -4.16 12.49 -9.30
N ILE A 171 -3.48 11.77 -8.41
CA ILE A 171 -3.94 11.57 -7.02
C ILE A 171 -4.14 12.91 -6.33
N LEU A 172 -3.12 13.77 -6.30
CA LEU A 172 -3.16 15.07 -5.60
C LEU A 172 -4.24 16.03 -6.12
N LYS A 173 -4.70 15.86 -7.37
CA LYS A 173 -5.76 16.70 -7.97
C LYS A 173 -7.17 16.15 -7.73
N ASN A 174 -7.32 14.88 -7.43
CA ASN A 174 -8.62 14.21 -7.42
C ASN A 174 -8.99 13.57 -6.08
N VAL A 175 -8.05 13.49 -5.15
CA VAL A 175 -8.22 12.80 -3.85
C VAL A 175 -7.93 13.74 -2.68
#